data_cc81663df9e91e32bb3541cc11e05d83
#
_entry.id   cc81663df9e91e32bb3541cc11e05d83
#
_cell.length_a   1.000
_cell.length_b   1.000
_cell.length_c   1.000
_cell.angle_alpha   90.00
_cell.angle_beta   90.00
_cell.angle_gamma   90.00
#
_symmetry.space_group_name_H-M   'P 1'
#
loop_
_entity.id
_entity.type
_entity.pdbx_description
1 polymer ?
#
loop_
_entity_poly.entity_id
_entity_poly.type
_entity_poly.pdbx_seq_one_letter_code
_entity_poly.pdbx_strand_id
1 'polypeptide(L)'
;MNVAILGYGVVGSGVAKILKENAGIITEKTGHEFKVTKILDIRDFPLSEYRSIMTKSFEDIANDEAIDIVVETMGGVEPAFGFVSACLEKGKHVVSSNKELVAVKGAELLGKAKENNVNFFFEASVGGGIPVIRPISRCLAGNEISEAAGILNGTT
;
A
#
# COMPACT_ATOMS: atom_id res chain seq x y z
N MET A 1 -10.38 10.27 -4.31
CA MET A 1 -9.88 8.88 -4.49
C MET A 1 -10.28 8.05 -3.30
N ASN A 2 -10.87 6.90 -3.55
CA ASN A 2 -11.29 5.96 -2.51
C ASN A 2 -10.17 4.97 -2.20
N VAL A 3 -9.91 4.79 -0.92
CA VAL A 3 -8.80 3.97 -0.41
C VAL A 3 -9.36 2.81 0.38
N ALA A 4 -8.90 1.60 0.07
CA ALA A 4 -9.08 0.43 0.94
C ALA A 4 -7.78 0.08 1.66
N ILE A 5 -7.89 -0.47 2.87
CA ILE A 5 -6.74 -0.90 3.67
C ILE A 5 -6.86 -2.40 3.95
N LEU A 6 -5.82 -3.16 3.64
CA LEU A 6 -5.69 -4.58 3.98
C LEU A 6 -4.81 -4.72 5.22
N GLY A 7 -5.43 -5.06 6.34
CA GLY A 7 -4.81 -5.14 7.66
C GLY A 7 -4.98 -3.84 8.47
N TYR A 8 -5.61 -3.93 9.64
CA TYR A 8 -5.84 -2.80 10.55
C TYR A 8 -5.02 -2.95 11.84
N GLY A 9 -3.73 -3.26 11.65
CA GLY A 9 -2.72 -3.25 12.71
C GLY A 9 -2.19 -1.84 12.96
N VAL A 10 -0.99 -1.74 13.56
CA VAL A 10 -0.34 -0.46 13.84
C VAL A 10 -0.14 0.38 12.57
N VAL A 11 0.35 -0.23 11.49
CA VAL A 11 0.59 0.48 10.22
C VAL A 11 -0.72 0.88 9.56
N GLY A 12 -1.67 -0.04 9.39
CA GLY A 12 -2.94 0.24 8.71
C GLY A 12 -3.80 1.27 9.44
N SER A 13 -3.88 1.20 10.78
CA SER A 13 -4.57 2.23 11.58
C SER A 13 -3.86 3.58 11.51
N GLY A 14 -2.52 3.57 11.45
CA GLY A 14 -1.72 4.78 11.22
C GLY A 14 -2.01 5.43 9.87
N VAL A 15 -2.14 4.63 8.80
CA VAL A 15 -2.52 5.14 7.47
C VAL A 15 -3.90 5.79 7.51
N ALA A 16 -4.91 5.10 8.09
CA ALA A 16 -6.26 5.64 8.22
C ALA A 16 -6.27 6.97 8.98
N LYS A 17 -5.52 7.04 10.08
CA LYS A 17 -5.36 8.25 10.90
C LYS A 17 -4.74 9.40 10.10
N ILE A 18 -3.63 9.16 9.40
CA ILE A 18 -2.94 10.19 8.61
C ILE A 18 -3.84 10.71 7.49
N LEU A 19 -4.54 9.84 6.76
CA LEU A 19 -5.44 10.25 5.69
C LEU A 19 -6.59 11.11 6.20
N LYS A 20 -7.05 10.87 7.43
CA LYS A 20 -8.10 11.67 8.08
C LYS A 20 -7.57 12.99 8.63
N GLU A 21 -6.53 12.93 9.46
CA GLU A 21 -6.04 14.12 10.19
C GLU A 21 -5.34 15.12 9.26
N ASN A 22 -4.67 14.63 8.21
CA ASN A 22 -3.93 15.48 7.27
C ASN A 22 -4.66 15.67 5.93
N ALA A 23 -5.97 15.39 5.87
CA ALA A 23 -6.74 15.44 4.62
C ALA A 23 -6.58 16.76 3.86
N GLY A 24 -6.64 17.90 4.58
CA GLY A 24 -6.47 19.23 3.97
C GLY A 24 -5.09 19.42 3.32
N ILE A 25 -4.02 19.07 4.06
CA ILE A 25 -2.64 19.19 3.56
C ILE A 25 -2.40 18.25 2.37
N ILE A 26 -2.93 17.03 2.44
CA ILE A 26 -2.80 16.04 1.37
C ILE A 26 -3.53 16.53 0.12
N THR A 27 -4.75 17.03 0.26
CA THR A 27 -5.54 17.57 -0.86
C THR A 27 -4.86 18.77 -1.50
N GLU A 28 -4.34 19.71 -0.70
CA GLU A 28 -3.60 20.88 -1.22
C GLU A 28 -2.36 20.45 -2.05
N LYS A 29 -1.60 19.46 -1.57
CA LYS A 29 -0.38 19.00 -2.23
C LYS A 29 -0.61 18.13 -3.46
N THR A 30 -1.70 17.35 -3.48
CA THR A 30 -1.95 16.35 -4.52
C THR A 30 -3.02 16.75 -5.52
N GLY A 31 -3.86 17.74 -5.16
CA GLY A 31 -5.07 18.10 -5.92
C GLY A 31 -6.21 17.09 -5.77
N HIS A 32 -6.08 16.08 -4.90
CA HIS A 32 -7.06 15.02 -4.73
C HIS A 32 -7.43 14.80 -3.27
N GLU A 33 -8.71 14.60 -3.00
CA GLU A 33 -9.20 14.11 -1.71
C GLU A 33 -9.06 12.59 -1.64
N PHE A 34 -8.54 12.07 -0.51
CA PHE A 34 -8.41 10.64 -0.24
C PHE A 34 -9.32 10.25 0.91
N LYS A 35 -10.17 9.26 0.68
CA LYS A 35 -11.13 8.78 1.67
C LYS A 35 -10.99 7.28 1.90
N VAL A 36 -10.79 6.86 3.13
CA VAL A 36 -10.85 5.43 3.49
C VAL A 36 -12.30 4.96 3.42
N THR A 37 -12.58 4.02 2.54
CA THR A 37 -13.95 3.51 2.28
C THR A 37 -14.14 2.06 2.70
N LYS A 38 -13.07 1.27 2.78
CA LYS A 38 -13.09 -0.13 3.23
C LYS A 38 -11.83 -0.48 4.00
N ILE A 39 -11.98 -1.34 4.99
CA ILE A 39 -10.85 -1.89 5.77
C ILE A 39 -11.07 -3.39 5.94
N LEU A 40 -10.13 -4.20 5.48
CA LEU A 40 -10.11 -5.65 5.68
C LEU A 40 -9.30 -6.00 6.91
N ASP A 41 -9.87 -6.69 7.86
CA ASP A 41 -9.14 -7.36 8.95
C ASP A 41 -9.97 -8.55 9.47
N ILE A 42 -9.28 -9.62 9.85
CA ILE A 42 -9.93 -10.82 10.44
C ILE A 42 -10.41 -10.59 11.88
N ARG A 43 -9.82 -9.61 12.56
CA ARG A 43 -10.15 -9.24 13.95
C ARG A 43 -11.33 -8.28 13.98
N ASP A 44 -11.98 -8.22 15.14
CA ASP A 44 -13.06 -7.24 15.38
C ASP A 44 -12.53 -6.02 16.13
N PHE A 45 -12.97 -4.84 15.71
CA PHE A 45 -12.60 -3.56 16.31
C PHE A 45 -13.87 -2.77 16.71
N PRO A 46 -14.59 -3.22 17.75
CA PRO A 46 -15.92 -2.67 18.09
C PRO A 46 -15.91 -1.21 18.49
N LEU A 47 -14.78 -0.71 18.98
CA LEU A 47 -14.61 0.68 19.40
C LEU A 47 -13.98 1.57 18.32
N SER A 48 -13.66 1.03 17.16
CA SER A 48 -13.10 1.82 16.06
C SER A 48 -14.17 2.71 15.42
N GLU A 49 -13.80 3.95 15.13
CA GLU A 49 -14.61 4.85 14.31
C GLU A 49 -14.86 4.35 12.89
N TYR A 50 -13.99 3.46 12.39
CA TYR A 50 -14.09 2.81 11.08
C TYR A 50 -14.93 1.53 11.07
N ARG A 51 -15.58 1.17 12.20
CA ARG A 51 -16.35 -0.08 12.32
C ARG A 51 -17.33 -0.31 11.18
N SER A 52 -18.00 0.74 10.72
CA SER A 52 -19.02 0.65 9.66
C SER A 52 -18.50 0.31 8.27
N ILE A 53 -17.18 0.47 8.05
CA ILE A 53 -16.53 0.19 6.78
C ILE A 53 -15.56 -0.99 6.86
N MET A 54 -15.55 -1.70 8.00
CA MET A 54 -14.75 -2.93 8.16
C MET A 54 -15.44 -4.12 7.50
N THR A 55 -14.63 -4.98 6.92
CA THR A 55 -15.06 -6.25 6.32
C THR A 55 -14.08 -7.37 6.66
N LYS A 56 -14.56 -8.61 6.61
CA LYS A 56 -13.74 -9.84 6.69
C LYS A 56 -13.60 -10.53 5.33
N SER A 57 -14.31 -10.03 4.31
CA SER A 57 -14.26 -10.57 2.94
C SER A 57 -13.39 -9.66 2.06
N PHE A 58 -12.36 -10.27 1.46
CA PHE A 58 -11.52 -9.59 0.46
C PHE A 58 -12.32 -9.22 -0.79
N GLU A 59 -13.31 -10.00 -1.15
CA GLU A 59 -14.18 -9.79 -2.30
C GLU A 59 -14.90 -8.44 -2.25
N ASP A 60 -15.23 -7.95 -1.04
CA ASP A 60 -15.85 -6.62 -0.85
C ASP A 60 -14.92 -5.47 -1.27
N ILE A 61 -13.61 -5.71 -1.34
CA ILE A 61 -12.62 -4.75 -1.82
C ILE A 61 -12.27 -5.01 -3.27
N ALA A 62 -12.01 -6.27 -3.61
CA ALA A 62 -11.60 -6.64 -4.95
C ALA A 62 -12.65 -6.29 -6.01
N ASN A 63 -13.95 -6.48 -5.70
CA ASN A 63 -15.04 -6.28 -6.64
C ASN A 63 -15.66 -4.86 -6.58
N ASP A 64 -15.24 -4.02 -5.66
CA ASP A 64 -15.74 -2.65 -5.57
C ASP A 64 -14.99 -1.76 -6.57
N GLU A 65 -15.64 -1.44 -7.68
CA GLU A 65 -15.07 -0.61 -8.76
C GLU A 65 -14.79 0.85 -8.32
N ALA A 66 -15.42 1.29 -7.23
CA ALA A 66 -15.21 2.64 -6.71
C ALA A 66 -13.88 2.79 -5.95
N ILE A 67 -13.18 1.70 -5.61
CA ILE A 67 -11.90 1.73 -4.93
C ILE A 67 -10.78 1.96 -5.93
N ASP A 68 -10.06 3.08 -5.78
CA ASP A 68 -8.94 3.47 -6.63
C ASP A 68 -7.61 2.91 -6.14
N ILE A 69 -7.40 2.91 -4.82
CA ILE A 69 -6.12 2.59 -4.18
C ILE A 69 -6.32 1.56 -3.07
N VAL A 70 -5.45 0.57 -3.03
CA VAL A 70 -5.40 -0.42 -1.96
C VAL A 70 -4.07 -0.30 -1.22
N VAL A 71 -4.12 -0.15 0.10
CA VAL A 71 -2.94 -0.10 0.97
C VAL A 71 -2.81 -1.43 1.71
N GLU A 72 -1.76 -2.19 1.41
CA GLU A 72 -1.48 -3.49 2.02
C GLU A 72 -0.49 -3.33 3.18
N THR A 73 -0.92 -3.76 4.37
CA THR A 73 -0.18 -3.65 5.64
C THR A 73 -0.30 -4.92 6.49
N MET A 74 -0.52 -6.07 5.85
CA MET A 74 -0.77 -7.32 6.56
C MET A 74 0.53 -7.94 7.10
N GLY A 75 1.45 -8.29 6.26
CA GLY A 75 2.65 -9.04 6.59
C GLY A 75 2.57 -10.50 6.09
N GLY A 76 3.75 -11.12 5.91
CA GLY A 76 3.86 -12.41 5.26
C GLY A 76 3.65 -12.35 3.74
N VAL A 77 3.95 -13.44 3.04
CA VAL A 77 3.77 -13.50 1.58
C VAL A 77 2.33 -13.84 1.23
N GLU A 78 1.75 -14.83 1.89
CA GLU A 78 0.35 -15.21 1.71
C GLU A 78 -0.49 -14.84 2.95
N PRO A 79 -1.72 -14.38 2.77
CA PRO A 79 -2.48 -14.22 1.52
C PRO A 79 -2.20 -12.88 0.79
N ALA A 80 -1.25 -12.07 1.24
CA ALA A 80 -0.99 -10.73 0.71
C ALA A 80 -0.71 -10.75 -0.80
N PHE A 81 0.07 -11.72 -1.29
CA PHE A 81 0.38 -11.85 -2.71
C PHE A 81 -0.88 -12.05 -3.58
N GLY A 82 -1.76 -12.97 -3.16
CA GLY A 82 -3.01 -13.22 -3.87
C GLY A 82 -3.91 -11.98 -3.92
N PHE A 83 -4.02 -11.27 -2.79
CA PHE A 83 -4.84 -10.07 -2.70
C PHE A 83 -4.29 -8.90 -3.52
N VAL A 84 -2.99 -8.65 -3.42
CA VAL A 84 -2.33 -7.58 -4.20
C VAL A 84 -2.41 -7.88 -5.70
N SER A 85 -2.13 -9.13 -6.12
CA SER A 85 -2.26 -9.55 -7.51
C SER A 85 -3.66 -9.28 -8.06
N ALA A 86 -4.69 -9.73 -7.35
CA ALA A 86 -6.08 -9.54 -7.76
C ALA A 86 -6.47 -8.04 -7.83
N CYS A 87 -5.99 -7.21 -6.91
CA CYS A 87 -6.22 -5.77 -6.96
C CYS A 87 -5.58 -5.12 -8.20
N LEU A 88 -4.32 -5.46 -8.51
CA LEU A 88 -3.63 -4.95 -9.70
C LEU A 88 -4.34 -5.38 -10.99
N GLU A 89 -4.73 -6.66 -11.10
CA GLU A 89 -5.47 -7.22 -12.24
C GLU A 89 -6.85 -6.57 -12.44
N LYS A 90 -7.45 -6.04 -11.35
CA LYS A 90 -8.71 -5.29 -11.38
C LYS A 90 -8.54 -3.77 -11.55
N GLY A 91 -7.35 -3.33 -11.95
CA GLY A 91 -7.10 -1.92 -12.26
C GLY A 91 -6.94 -1.01 -11.04
N LYS A 92 -6.68 -1.56 -9.84
CA LYS A 92 -6.48 -0.77 -8.63
C LYS A 92 -4.98 -0.51 -8.40
N HIS A 93 -4.63 0.72 -8.02
CA HIS A 93 -3.29 1.04 -7.57
C HIS A 93 -3.02 0.41 -6.21
N VAL A 94 -1.81 -0.10 -5.98
CA VAL A 94 -1.46 -0.73 -4.70
C VAL A 94 -0.23 -0.07 -4.07
N VAL A 95 -0.31 0.14 -2.76
CA VAL A 95 0.81 0.58 -1.91
C VAL A 95 1.04 -0.48 -0.85
N SER A 96 2.25 -1.04 -0.74
CA SER A 96 2.59 -2.07 0.25
C SER A 96 3.70 -1.63 1.19
N SER A 97 3.56 -1.98 2.47
CA SER A 97 4.62 -1.88 3.48
C SER A 97 5.27 -3.23 3.80
N ASN A 98 4.90 -4.27 3.08
CA ASN A 98 5.27 -5.65 3.37
C ASN A 98 6.61 -6.03 2.74
N LYS A 99 7.67 -5.96 3.53
CA LYS A 99 9.04 -6.24 3.07
C LYS A 99 9.22 -7.67 2.54
N GLU A 100 8.56 -8.65 3.16
CA GLU A 100 8.66 -10.05 2.78
C GLU A 100 7.99 -10.31 1.43
N LEU A 101 6.78 -9.77 1.24
CA LEU A 101 6.06 -9.82 -0.04
C LEU A 101 6.91 -9.22 -1.16
N VAL A 102 7.45 -8.02 -0.94
CA VAL A 102 8.25 -7.32 -1.97
C VAL A 102 9.55 -8.06 -2.27
N ALA A 103 10.22 -8.61 -1.26
CA ALA A 103 11.45 -9.38 -1.45
C ALA A 103 11.24 -10.65 -2.29
N VAL A 104 10.12 -11.36 -2.07
CA VAL A 104 9.84 -12.65 -2.72
C VAL A 104 9.09 -12.49 -4.06
N LYS A 105 8.16 -11.53 -4.13
CA LYS A 105 7.19 -11.37 -5.22
C LYS A 105 7.20 -10.00 -5.90
N GLY A 106 8.06 -9.09 -5.50
CA GLY A 106 8.06 -7.71 -5.99
C GLY A 106 8.18 -7.59 -7.52
N ALA A 107 9.06 -8.36 -8.14
CA ALA A 107 9.24 -8.36 -9.59
C ALA A 107 7.97 -8.82 -10.34
N GLU A 108 7.30 -9.86 -9.85
CA GLU A 108 6.05 -10.37 -10.41
C GLU A 108 4.91 -9.33 -10.27
N LEU A 109 4.79 -8.70 -9.10
CA LEU A 109 3.78 -7.66 -8.85
C LEU A 109 4.01 -6.40 -9.69
N LEU A 110 5.27 -6.00 -9.91
CA LEU A 110 5.62 -4.92 -10.83
C LEU A 110 5.24 -5.24 -12.28
N GLY A 111 5.45 -6.49 -12.72
CA GLY A 111 4.99 -6.98 -14.02
C GLY A 111 3.48 -6.84 -14.19
N LYS A 112 2.71 -7.36 -13.23
CA LYS A 112 1.25 -7.26 -13.20
C LYS A 112 0.76 -5.80 -13.20
N ALA A 113 1.38 -4.94 -12.40
CA ALA A 113 1.04 -3.52 -12.37
C ALA A 113 1.24 -2.86 -13.75
N LYS A 114 2.34 -3.16 -14.42
CA LYS A 114 2.65 -2.65 -15.77
C LYS A 114 1.64 -3.16 -16.81
N GLU A 115 1.32 -4.45 -16.80
CA GLU A 115 0.36 -5.08 -17.71
C GLU A 115 -1.04 -4.47 -17.60
N ASN A 116 -1.45 -4.10 -16.38
CA ASN A 116 -2.76 -3.53 -16.12
C ASN A 116 -2.78 -1.98 -16.07
N ASN A 117 -1.65 -1.33 -16.41
CA ASN A 117 -1.51 0.13 -16.43
C ASN A 117 -1.84 0.81 -15.09
N VAL A 118 -1.47 0.17 -13.98
CA VAL A 118 -1.60 0.66 -12.61
C VAL A 118 -0.24 0.76 -11.92
N ASN A 119 -0.21 1.32 -10.72
CA ASN A 119 1.02 1.49 -9.96
C ASN A 119 1.08 0.50 -8.79
N PHE A 120 2.27 -0.05 -8.57
CA PHE A 120 2.63 -0.77 -7.35
C PHE A 120 3.75 -0.01 -6.64
N PHE A 121 3.47 0.57 -5.49
CA PHE A 121 4.40 1.33 -4.67
C PHE A 121 4.75 0.59 -3.38
N PHE A 122 6.02 0.56 -3.03
CA PHE A 122 6.51 -0.20 -1.87
C PHE A 122 7.65 0.51 -1.12
N GLU A 123 7.68 1.83 -1.15
CA GLU A 123 8.68 2.63 -0.41
C GLU A 123 8.73 2.24 1.07
N ALA A 124 7.57 2.05 1.71
CA ALA A 124 7.48 1.70 3.12
C ALA A 124 7.92 0.27 3.48
N SER A 125 8.21 -0.58 2.48
CA SER A 125 8.77 -1.92 2.68
C SER A 125 10.28 -1.91 2.95
N VAL A 126 10.96 -0.78 2.73
CA VAL A 126 12.40 -0.63 2.83
C VAL A 126 12.73 0.62 3.65
N GLY A 127 13.61 0.50 4.66
CA GLY A 127 14.11 1.64 5.43
C GLY A 127 13.10 2.32 6.37
N GLY A 128 11.91 1.76 6.55
CA GLY A 128 10.85 2.33 7.39
C GLY A 128 10.40 3.70 6.87
N GLY A 129 10.58 4.77 7.67
CA GLY A 129 10.25 6.13 7.27
C GLY A 129 11.33 6.85 6.44
N ILE A 130 12.47 6.20 6.18
CA ILE A 130 13.57 6.79 5.40
C ILE A 130 13.34 6.48 3.92
N PRO A 131 13.20 7.49 3.03
CA PRO A 131 13.01 7.25 1.60
C PRO A 131 14.28 6.70 0.96
N VAL A 132 14.18 5.55 0.29
CA VAL A 132 15.29 4.84 -0.37
C VAL A 132 14.97 4.52 -1.84
N ILE A 133 13.85 3.88 -2.11
CA ILE A 133 13.49 3.40 -3.45
C ILE A 133 13.24 4.58 -4.41
N ARG A 134 12.48 5.59 -3.97
CA ARG A 134 12.20 6.78 -4.79
C ARG A 134 13.45 7.57 -5.15
N PRO A 135 14.34 7.92 -4.20
CA PRO A 135 15.59 8.58 -4.54
C PRO A 135 16.41 7.82 -5.58
N ILE A 136 16.57 6.50 -5.43
CA ILE A 136 17.31 5.67 -6.37
C ILE A 136 16.63 5.64 -7.74
N SER A 137 15.33 5.38 -7.80
CA SER A 137 14.60 5.18 -9.05
C SER A 137 14.21 6.47 -9.78
N ARG A 138 14.07 7.58 -9.07
CA ARG A 138 13.59 8.85 -9.65
C ARG A 138 14.68 9.91 -9.73
N CYS A 139 15.42 10.17 -8.63
CA CYS A 139 16.43 11.22 -8.62
C CYS A 139 17.68 10.81 -9.43
N LEU A 140 17.98 9.52 -9.47
CA LEU A 140 19.12 8.95 -10.20
C LEU A 140 18.73 8.28 -11.53
N ALA A 141 17.53 8.55 -12.04
CA ALA A 141 17.02 7.89 -13.26
C ALA A 141 17.88 8.10 -14.52
N GLY A 142 18.72 9.13 -14.56
CA GLY A 142 19.68 9.38 -15.64
C GLY A 142 21.04 8.70 -15.46
N ASN A 143 21.25 7.97 -14.36
CA ASN A 143 22.51 7.33 -14.03
C ASN A 143 22.41 5.80 -14.19
N GLU A 144 23.49 5.17 -14.61
CA GLU A 144 23.66 3.72 -14.50
C GLU A 144 24.23 3.38 -13.12
N ILE A 145 23.43 2.67 -12.30
CA ILE A 145 23.82 2.28 -10.95
C ILE A 145 24.35 0.86 -11.01
N SER A 146 25.65 0.70 -10.79
CA SER A 146 26.31 -0.61 -10.79
C SER A 146 26.16 -1.35 -9.46
N GLU A 147 26.10 -0.61 -8.35
CA GLU A 147 26.00 -1.20 -7.00
C GLU A 147 25.33 -0.22 -6.05
N ALA A 148 24.53 -0.76 -5.12
CA ALA A 148 23.99 -0.04 -3.97
C ALA A 148 24.20 -0.91 -2.72
N ALA A 149 24.91 -0.41 -1.73
CA ALA A 149 25.20 -1.10 -0.47
C ALA A 149 24.75 -0.28 0.73
N GLY A 150 24.17 -0.94 1.74
CA GLY A 150 23.72 -0.27 2.96
C GLY A 150 22.94 -1.18 3.89
N ILE A 151 22.64 -0.67 5.10
CA ILE A 151 21.71 -1.28 6.05
C ILE A 151 20.35 -0.58 5.84
N LEU A 152 19.43 -1.24 5.15
CA LEU A 152 18.14 -0.67 4.75
C LEU A 152 17.03 -1.05 5.74
N ASN A 153 17.28 -0.81 7.02
CA ASN A 153 16.35 -1.11 8.11
C ASN A 153 16.31 0.04 9.11
N GLY A 154 15.10 0.46 9.51
CA GLY A 154 14.90 1.55 10.49
C GLY A 154 14.99 1.12 11.96
N THR A 155 15.14 -0.17 12.26
CA THR A 155 15.08 -0.72 13.63
C THR A 155 16.33 -1.47 14.09
N THR A 156 17.43 -1.37 13.39
CA THR A 156 18.74 -1.94 13.79
C THR A 156 19.57 -0.95 14.57
#